data_017f45329fec00b6097dfffd8bc0504a
#
_entry.id   017f45329fec00b6097dfffd8bc0504a
#
_cell.length_a   1.000
_cell.length_b   1.000
_cell.length_c   1.000
_cell.angle_alpha   90.00
_cell.angle_beta   90.00
_cell.angle_gamma   90.00
#
_symmetry.space_group_name_H-M   'P 1'
#
loop_
_entity.id
_entity.type
_entity.pdbx_description
1 polymer ?
#
loop_
_entity_poly.entity_id
_entity_poly.type
_entity_poly.pdbx_seq_one_letter_code
_entity_poly.pdbx_strand_id
1 'polypeptide(L)'
;MKNLVEYITEAGFDSNAQMAKNREIINKYFTDFTISAAFPIKRQKNYKKYFDYMYRCEISKKEEIDKFYDALCRMYDETGQEYKQKDIDRRKEIDKNQWNSCLELNKELAKTMGIPADSMPVQSLSFSIRTNPDF
;
A
#
# COMPACT_ATOMS: atom_id res chain seq x y z
N MET A 1 30.09 7.90 -12.52
CA MET A 1 29.04 7.53 -11.55
C MET A 1 27.80 7.10 -12.31
N LYS A 2 27.25 5.96 -11.95
CA LYS A 2 26.03 5.47 -12.58
C LYS A 2 24.82 6.20 -12.02
N ASN A 3 23.88 6.57 -12.87
CA ASN A 3 22.62 7.12 -12.42
C ASN A 3 21.69 6.00 -11.92
N LEU A 4 20.57 6.37 -11.32
CA LEU A 4 19.63 5.42 -10.76
C LEU A 4 19.08 4.44 -11.81
N VAL A 5 18.83 4.92 -13.04
CA VAL A 5 18.29 4.09 -14.12
C VAL A 5 19.31 3.02 -14.53
N GLU A 6 20.58 3.40 -14.70
CA GLU A 6 21.65 2.45 -15.03
C GLU A 6 21.84 1.40 -13.94
N TYR A 7 21.81 1.83 -12.68
CA TYR A 7 21.92 0.94 -11.54
C TYR A 7 20.78 -0.09 -11.52
N ILE A 8 19.55 0.35 -11.71
CA ILE A 8 18.38 -0.53 -11.72
C ILE A 8 18.42 -1.48 -12.91
N THR A 9 18.84 -1.00 -14.08
CA THR A 9 18.98 -1.82 -15.28
C THR A 9 20.01 -2.93 -15.08
N GLU A 10 21.13 -2.63 -14.43
CA GLU A 10 22.16 -3.63 -14.11
C GLU A 10 21.62 -4.70 -13.17
N ALA A 11 20.74 -4.34 -12.26
CA ALA A 11 20.09 -5.29 -11.38
C ALA A 11 19.00 -6.11 -12.10
N GLY A 12 18.79 -5.90 -13.40
CA GLY A 12 17.79 -6.59 -14.18
C GLY A 12 16.38 -6.10 -13.92
N PHE A 13 16.23 -4.84 -13.51
CA PHE A 13 14.96 -4.31 -13.07
C PHE A 13 14.76 -2.87 -13.57
N ASP A 14 13.60 -2.62 -14.21
CA ASP A 14 13.20 -1.29 -14.65
C ASP A 14 12.14 -0.73 -13.71
N SER A 15 12.54 0.20 -12.85
CA SER A 15 11.66 0.81 -11.85
C SER A 15 10.52 1.60 -12.48
N ASN A 16 10.77 2.31 -13.58
CA ASN A 16 9.75 3.13 -14.22
C ASN A 16 8.67 2.27 -14.88
N ALA A 17 9.06 1.19 -15.56
CA ALA A 17 8.12 0.25 -16.15
C ALA A 17 7.30 -0.46 -15.07
N GLN A 18 7.93 -0.84 -13.96
CA GLN A 18 7.24 -1.48 -12.86
C GLN A 18 6.26 -0.52 -12.16
N MET A 19 6.65 0.73 -11.98
CA MET A 19 5.77 1.75 -11.40
C MET A 19 4.55 1.99 -12.27
N ALA A 20 4.71 2.00 -13.59
CA ALA A 20 3.59 2.13 -14.53
C ALA A 20 2.63 0.95 -14.42
N LYS A 21 3.15 -0.28 -14.36
CA LYS A 21 2.35 -1.48 -14.16
C LYS A 21 1.58 -1.43 -12.83
N ASN A 22 2.27 -1.04 -11.77
CA ASN A 22 1.65 -0.93 -10.45
C ASN A 22 0.52 0.09 -10.45
N ARG A 23 0.69 1.20 -11.16
CA ARG A 23 -0.36 2.22 -11.28
C ARG A 23 -1.59 1.67 -11.99
N GLU A 24 -1.42 0.87 -13.03
CA GLU A 24 -2.54 0.21 -13.71
C GLU A 24 -3.30 -0.73 -12.77
N ILE A 25 -2.57 -1.50 -11.98
CA ILE A 25 -3.15 -2.40 -10.98
C ILE A 25 -3.91 -1.62 -9.92
N ILE A 26 -3.30 -0.57 -9.39
CA ILE A 26 -3.93 0.30 -8.39
C ILE A 26 -5.21 0.93 -8.93
N ASN A 27 -5.17 1.45 -10.15
CA ASN A 27 -6.34 2.05 -10.79
C ASN A 27 -7.47 1.05 -11.02
N LYS A 28 -7.14 -0.21 -11.18
CA LYS A 28 -8.13 -1.26 -11.39
C LYS A 28 -8.86 -1.67 -10.09
N TYR A 29 -8.12 -1.80 -8.99
CA TYR A 29 -8.66 -2.34 -7.73
C TYR A 29 -8.98 -1.29 -6.68
N PHE A 30 -8.31 -0.16 -6.72
CA PHE A 30 -8.40 0.88 -5.69
C PHE A 30 -8.92 2.20 -6.25
N THR A 31 -9.84 2.14 -7.22
CA THR A 31 -10.38 3.34 -7.90
C THR A 31 -11.04 4.33 -6.94
N ASP A 32 -11.68 3.83 -5.89
CA ASP A 32 -12.43 4.66 -4.94
C ASP A 32 -11.57 5.18 -3.80
N PHE A 33 -10.25 4.93 -3.87
CA PHE A 33 -9.34 5.29 -2.80
C PHE A 33 -8.29 6.29 -3.27
N THR A 34 -7.80 7.09 -2.33
CA THR A 34 -6.61 7.91 -2.53
C THR A 34 -5.39 7.10 -2.13
N ILE A 35 -4.56 6.79 -3.11
CA ILE A 35 -3.36 5.99 -2.91
C ILE A 35 -2.15 6.89 -3.11
N SER A 36 -1.28 6.93 -2.11
CA SER A 36 0.02 7.59 -2.22
C SER A 36 1.10 6.57 -2.50
N ALA A 37 1.96 6.90 -3.46
CA ALA A 37 3.13 6.09 -3.76
C ALA A 37 4.10 6.21 -2.60
N ALA A 38 4.62 5.09 -2.17
CA ALA A 38 5.69 5.06 -1.21
C ALA A 38 7.01 4.78 -1.95
N PHE A 39 7.77 3.83 -1.51
CA PHE A 39 9.11 3.59 -1.98
C PHE A 39 9.33 2.09 -2.21
N PRO A 40 10.25 1.71 -3.09
CA PRO A 40 10.61 0.31 -3.24
C PRO A 40 11.46 -0.15 -2.04
N ILE A 41 11.15 -1.34 -1.54
CA ILE A 41 11.94 -2.00 -0.50
C ILE A 41 12.58 -3.22 -1.13
N LYS A 42 13.91 -3.27 -1.07
CA LYS A 42 14.66 -4.42 -1.56
C LYS A 42 14.55 -5.58 -0.59
N ARG A 43 14.20 -6.74 -1.12
CA ARG A 43 14.06 -7.97 -0.33
C ARG A 43 14.85 -9.11 -0.97
N GLN A 44 15.07 -10.15 -0.19
CA GLN A 44 15.75 -11.35 -0.63
C GLN A 44 15.05 -12.58 -0.06
N LYS A 45 14.80 -13.56 -0.93
CA LYS A 45 14.22 -14.83 -0.53
C LYS A 45 14.81 -15.93 -1.42
N ASN A 46 15.33 -17.01 -0.81
CA ASN A 46 15.91 -18.13 -1.54
C ASN A 46 16.98 -17.69 -2.55
N TYR A 47 17.88 -16.81 -2.14
CA TYR A 47 18.95 -16.25 -2.98
C TYR A 47 18.46 -15.36 -4.14
N LYS A 48 17.16 -15.16 -4.27
CA LYS A 48 16.57 -14.25 -5.27
C LYS A 48 16.27 -12.91 -4.64
N LYS A 49 16.63 -11.84 -5.33
CA LYS A 49 16.34 -10.47 -4.93
C LYS A 49 15.10 -9.97 -5.65
N TYR A 50 14.26 -9.24 -4.94
CA TYR A 50 13.08 -8.63 -5.52
C TYR A 50 12.76 -7.32 -4.78
N PHE A 51 11.80 -6.57 -5.30
CA PHE A 51 11.34 -5.34 -4.67
C PHE A 51 9.87 -5.45 -4.30
N ASP A 52 9.55 -5.01 -3.08
CA ASP A 52 8.20 -4.71 -2.66
C ASP A 52 8.00 -3.21 -2.80
N TYR A 53 7.01 -2.81 -3.61
CA TYR A 53 6.62 -1.41 -3.74
C TYR A 53 5.55 -1.10 -2.72
N MET A 54 5.87 -0.23 -1.79
CA MET A 54 4.98 0.13 -0.70
C MET A 54 4.06 1.27 -1.12
N TYR A 55 2.80 1.16 -0.74
CA TYR A 55 1.78 2.16 -0.98
C TYR A 55 0.98 2.39 0.29
N ARG A 56 0.32 3.54 0.37
CA ARG A 56 -0.58 3.88 1.46
C ARG A 56 -1.94 4.24 0.90
N CYS A 57 -2.97 3.66 1.51
CA CYS A 57 -4.36 3.95 1.20
C CYS A 57 -4.95 4.81 2.31
N GLU A 58 -5.49 5.97 1.95
CA GLU A 58 -6.14 6.87 2.92
C GLU A 58 -7.55 6.38 3.21
N ILE A 59 -7.88 6.26 4.49
CA ILE A 59 -9.20 5.81 4.97
C ILE A 59 -9.85 6.94 5.76
N SER A 60 -11.00 7.41 5.29
CA SER A 60 -11.74 8.49 5.93
C SER A 60 -13.04 8.02 6.60
N LYS A 61 -13.51 6.83 6.27
CA LYS A 61 -14.71 6.20 6.84
C LYS A 61 -14.41 4.78 7.23
N LYS A 62 -14.94 4.34 8.37
CA LYS A 62 -14.66 3.01 8.91
C LYS A 62 -15.03 1.87 7.94
N GLU A 63 -16.12 2.00 7.22
CA GLU A 63 -16.57 0.99 6.26
C GLU A 63 -15.62 0.85 5.06
N GLU A 64 -14.76 1.81 4.80
CA GLU A 64 -13.75 1.71 3.76
C GLU A 64 -12.67 0.68 4.08
N ILE A 65 -12.50 0.32 5.35
CA ILE A 65 -11.53 -0.70 5.78
C ILE A 65 -11.87 -2.05 5.14
N ASP A 66 -13.15 -2.44 5.18
CA ASP A 66 -13.60 -3.69 4.55
C ASP A 66 -13.37 -3.66 3.04
N LYS A 67 -13.73 -2.55 2.40
CA LYS A 67 -13.55 -2.37 0.95
C LYS A 67 -12.08 -2.43 0.55
N PHE A 68 -11.20 -1.85 1.36
CA PHE A 68 -9.77 -1.88 1.13
C PHE A 68 -9.24 -3.32 1.14
N TYR A 69 -9.59 -4.11 2.15
CA TYR A 69 -9.11 -5.49 2.24
C TYR A 69 -9.72 -6.40 1.17
N ASP A 70 -10.96 -6.15 0.73
CA ASP A 70 -11.54 -6.84 -0.42
C ASP A 70 -10.75 -6.54 -1.69
N ALA A 71 -10.45 -5.29 -1.93
CA ALA A 71 -9.64 -4.88 -3.09
C ALA A 71 -8.24 -5.47 -3.04
N LEU A 72 -7.63 -5.50 -1.85
CA LEU A 72 -6.30 -6.07 -1.65
C LEU A 72 -6.26 -7.56 -1.97
N CYS A 73 -7.24 -8.32 -1.50
CA CYS A 73 -7.33 -9.75 -1.80
C CYS A 73 -7.52 -10.01 -3.29
N ARG A 74 -8.38 -9.24 -3.96
CA ARG A 74 -8.56 -9.35 -5.41
C ARG A 74 -7.28 -9.05 -6.18
N MET A 75 -6.55 -8.05 -5.75
CA MET A 75 -5.26 -7.70 -6.33
C MET A 75 -4.26 -8.84 -6.16
N TYR A 76 -4.15 -9.40 -4.98
CA TYR A 76 -3.26 -10.51 -4.71
C TYR A 76 -3.60 -11.74 -5.58
N ASP A 77 -4.88 -12.04 -5.73
CA ASP A 77 -5.33 -13.16 -6.56
C ASP A 77 -4.94 -12.95 -8.04
N GLU A 78 -5.15 -11.76 -8.58
CA GLU A 78 -4.81 -11.48 -9.98
C GLU A 78 -3.30 -11.43 -10.22
N THR A 79 -2.55 -10.89 -9.29
CA THR A 79 -1.09 -10.76 -9.43
C THR A 79 -0.31 -12.00 -9.00
N GLY A 80 -1.00 -13.04 -8.54
CA GLY A 80 -0.37 -14.28 -8.08
C GLY A 80 0.38 -14.15 -6.78
N GLN A 81 0.11 -13.12 -5.99
CA GLN A 81 0.73 -12.95 -4.69
C GLN A 81 0.00 -13.82 -3.66
N GLU A 82 0.78 -14.62 -2.94
CA GLU A 82 0.23 -15.48 -1.90
C GLU A 82 -0.13 -14.69 -0.65
N TYR A 83 -1.26 -15.04 -0.05
CA TYR A 83 -1.67 -14.51 1.24
C TYR A 83 -2.50 -15.55 1.98
N LYS A 84 -2.59 -15.39 3.29
CA LYS A 84 -3.46 -16.23 4.13
C LYS A 84 -4.68 -15.41 4.53
N GLN A 85 -5.86 -15.92 4.25
CA GLN A 85 -7.11 -15.24 4.60
C GLN A 85 -7.17 -14.91 6.10
N LYS A 86 -6.66 -15.79 6.94
CA LYS A 86 -6.57 -15.60 8.38
C LYS A 86 -5.78 -14.35 8.76
N ASP A 87 -4.68 -14.09 8.07
CA ASP A 87 -3.84 -12.92 8.33
C ASP A 87 -4.55 -11.63 7.86
N ILE A 88 -5.25 -11.71 6.73
CA ILE A 88 -6.04 -10.58 6.23
C ILE A 88 -7.17 -10.24 7.22
N ASP A 89 -7.91 -11.22 7.68
CA ASP A 89 -9.00 -11.04 8.63
C ASP A 89 -8.51 -10.43 9.95
N ARG A 90 -7.37 -10.88 10.42
CA ARG A 90 -6.74 -10.36 11.62
C ARG A 90 -6.33 -8.90 11.47
N ARG A 91 -5.69 -8.55 10.36
CA ARG A 91 -5.29 -7.17 10.07
C ARG A 91 -6.51 -6.26 9.98
N LYS A 92 -7.56 -6.72 9.30
CA LYS A 92 -8.82 -5.99 9.18
C LYS A 92 -9.42 -5.69 10.55
N GLU A 93 -9.45 -6.66 11.42
CA GLU A 93 -9.99 -6.52 12.79
C GLU A 93 -9.16 -5.54 13.62
N ILE A 94 -7.84 -5.63 13.55
CA ILE A 94 -6.93 -4.71 14.23
C ILE A 94 -7.19 -3.27 13.76
N ASP A 95 -7.29 -3.05 12.46
CA ASP A 95 -7.51 -1.72 11.91
C ASP A 95 -8.87 -1.15 12.34
N LYS A 96 -9.90 -1.98 12.34
CA LYS A 96 -11.23 -1.58 12.83
C LYS A 96 -11.24 -1.24 14.31
N ASN A 97 -10.52 -2.01 15.11
CA ASN A 97 -10.43 -1.78 16.56
C ASN A 97 -9.68 -0.49 16.90
N GLN A 98 -8.77 -0.07 16.03
CA GLN A 98 -8.01 1.17 16.21
C GLN A 98 -8.74 2.42 15.68
N TRP A 99 -9.87 2.24 15.02
CA TRP A 99 -10.56 3.35 14.36
C TRP A 99 -10.88 4.50 15.28
N ASN A 100 -11.49 4.22 16.44
CA ASN A 100 -11.88 5.26 17.38
C ASN A 100 -10.68 6.03 17.94
N SER A 101 -9.60 5.32 18.24
CA SER A 101 -8.36 5.95 18.71
C SER A 101 -7.75 6.85 17.65
N CYS A 102 -7.72 6.41 16.41
CA CYS A 102 -7.25 7.21 15.28
C CYS A 102 -8.12 8.44 15.06
N LEU A 103 -9.44 8.28 15.18
CA LEU A 103 -10.38 9.38 15.04
C LEU A 103 -10.15 10.46 16.09
N GLU A 104 -10.00 10.08 17.34
CA GLU A 104 -9.72 11.01 18.44
C GLU A 104 -8.38 11.72 18.25
N LEU A 105 -7.34 10.97 17.86
CA LEU A 105 -6.04 11.56 17.60
C LEU A 105 -6.09 12.58 16.46
N ASN A 106 -6.83 12.27 15.40
CA ASN A 106 -7.00 13.19 14.28
C ASN A 106 -7.73 14.47 14.70
N LYS A 107 -8.74 14.37 15.55
CA LYS A 107 -9.43 15.56 16.07
C LYS A 107 -8.48 16.47 16.84
N GLU A 108 -7.64 15.89 17.69
CA GLU A 108 -6.66 16.66 18.45
C GLU A 108 -5.60 17.28 17.57
N LEU A 109 -5.09 16.55 16.58
CA LEU A 109 -4.11 17.05 15.62
C LEU A 109 -4.68 18.20 14.79
N ALA A 110 -5.89 18.03 14.29
CA ALA A 110 -6.57 19.07 13.50
C ALA A 110 -6.75 20.35 14.33
N LYS A 111 -7.15 20.21 15.58
CA LYS A 111 -7.31 21.32 16.50
C LYS A 111 -5.98 22.06 16.72
N THR A 112 -4.91 21.31 16.93
CA THR A 112 -3.57 21.86 17.13
C THR A 112 -3.08 22.60 15.89
N MET A 113 -3.37 22.04 14.70
CA MET A 113 -2.98 22.62 13.43
C MET A 113 -3.91 23.73 12.93
N GLY A 114 -5.05 23.93 13.58
CA GLY A 114 -6.03 24.94 13.19
C GLY A 114 -6.74 24.61 11.87
N ILE A 115 -6.93 23.33 11.54
CA ILE A 115 -7.59 22.87 10.33
C ILE A 115 -8.84 22.06 10.67
N PRO A 116 -9.79 21.91 9.72
CA PRO A 116 -10.96 21.05 9.96
C PRO A 116 -10.56 19.59 10.18
N ALA A 117 -11.24 18.92 11.11
CA ALA A 117 -10.93 17.53 11.45
C ALA A 117 -11.14 16.57 10.27
N ASP A 118 -12.08 16.88 9.38
CA ASP A 118 -12.40 16.09 8.20
C ASP A 118 -11.49 16.37 7.00
N SER A 119 -10.53 17.27 7.14
CA SER A 119 -9.54 17.53 6.07
C SER A 119 -8.41 16.53 6.01
N MET A 120 -8.32 15.63 6.98
CA MET A 120 -7.28 14.60 7.04
C MET A 120 -7.90 13.21 7.05
N PRO A 121 -7.22 12.21 6.45
CA PRO A 121 -7.67 10.82 6.59
C PRO A 121 -7.57 10.38 8.06
N VAL A 122 -8.47 9.50 8.48
CA VAL A 122 -8.48 8.98 9.84
C VAL A 122 -7.38 7.94 10.02
N GLN A 123 -7.23 7.06 9.03
CA GLN A 123 -6.19 6.04 9.03
C GLN A 123 -5.49 6.00 7.67
N SER A 124 -4.28 5.49 7.68
CA SER A 124 -3.54 5.14 6.45
C SER A 124 -3.18 3.67 6.53
N LEU A 125 -3.66 2.88 5.57
CA LEU A 125 -3.38 1.46 5.50
C LEU A 125 -2.32 1.19 4.46
N SER A 126 -1.26 0.49 4.85
CA SER A 126 -0.16 0.17 3.96
C SER A 126 -0.39 -1.16 3.25
N PHE A 127 0.03 -1.23 2.00
CA PHE A 127 0.07 -2.47 1.26
C PHE A 127 1.26 -2.46 0.31
N SER A 128 1.61 -3.60 -0.23
CA SER A 128 2.73 -3.69 -1.16
C SER A 128 2.35 -4.45 -2.42
N ILE A 129 2.98 -4.07 -3.51
CA ILE A 129 2.95 -4.82 -4.77
C ILE A 129 4.35 -5.36 -4.98
N ARG A 130 4.45 -6.69 -5.04
CA ARG A 130 5.72 -7.39 -5.20
C ARG A 130 6.06 -7.52 -6.67
N THR A 131 7.30 -7.19 -7.01
CA THR A 131 7.81 -7.48 -8.35
C THR A 131 8.08 -8.96 -8.50
N ASN A 132 8.08 -9.40 -9.77
CA ASN A 132 8.46 -10.78 -10.07
C ASN A 132 9.92 -11.00 -9.65
N PRO A 133 10.19 -12.01 -8.81
CA PRO A 133 11.55 -12.30 -8.37
C PRO A 133 12.47 -12.86 -9.46
N ASP A 134 11.95 -13.13 -10.65
CA ASP A 134 12.74 -13.66 -11.76
C ASP A 134 13.47 -12.59 -12.58
N PHE A 135 13.40 -11.35 -12.17
CA PHE A 135 14.17 -10.29 -12.80
C PHE A 135 15.67 -10.37 -12.52
#